data_1194127a130d8808859980dabe5f46fe
#
_entry.id   1194127a130d8808859980dabe5f46fe
#
_cell.length_a   1.000
_cell.length_b   1.000
_cell.length_c   1.000
_cell.angle_alpha   90.00
_cell.angle_beta   90.00
_cell.angle_gamma   90.00
#
_symmetry.space_group_name_H-M   'P 1'
#
loop_
_entity.id
_entity.type
_entity.pdbx_description
1 polymer ?
#
loop_
_entity_poly.entity_id
_entity_poly.type
_entity_poly.pdbx_seq_one_letter_code
_entity_poly.pdbx_strand_id
1 'polypeptide(L)'
;AERNLAWLTDLNGEGSYELVVGDVRDAAQIEKAAKDAARILHLAAQVAVTTSVTDPRTDFQINAMGTFNTLEAARISGRQPAFLYASTNKVYGGMENVRVVEKETRYDYADLPEGASEDQLLDFHSPYGCSKGCGDQYVRDYARIYDLPSVVFRQSCIYGRRQFGVEDQGWVAWFVIAALTGKPISIYGDGKQVRDILFVDDLCDAYDAAFQNISQVKGQIFNIGGGRKNTISVWHEFKPILERLLGGEVKHTFGDWRPGDQPVFISDIRKAQRMLDWTPRVDVEEGISELFHWVKDNLSLFQTP
;
A
#
# COMPACT_ATOMS: atom_id res chain seq x y z
N ALA A 1 -5.82 -14.34 -6.11
CA ALA A 1 -4.90 -15.17 -5.33
C ALA A 1 -4.41 -16.37 -6.15
N GLU A 2 -5.27 -17.22 -6.69
CA GLU A 2 -4.92 -18.45 -7.41
C GLU A 2 -3.88 -18.26 -8.52
N ARG A 3 -4.02 -17.19 -9.34
CA ARG A 3 -3.08 -16.88 -10.43
C ARG A 3 -1.66 -16.57 -9.94
N ASN A 4 -1.53 -15.94 -8.78
CA ASN A 4 -0.24 -15.65 -8.17
C ASN A 4 0.34 -16.89 -7.48
N LEU A 5 -0.50 -17.76 -6.93
CA LEU A 5 -0.07 -19.03 -6.32
C LEU A 5 0.48 -20.00 -7.37
N ALA A 6 -0.18 -20.13 -8.53
CA ALA A 6 0.34 -20.94 -9.64
C ALA A 6 1.74 -20.47 -10.06
N TRP A 7 1.95 -19.15 -10.19
CA TRP A 7 3.27 -18.61 -10.52
C TRP A 7 4.33 -18.91 -9.45
N LEU A 8 3.99 -18.89 -8.16
CA LEU A 8 4.93 -19.25 -7.09
C LEU A 8 5.37 -20.72 -7.18
N THR A 9 4.44 -21.61 -7.50
CA THR A 9 4.75 -23.03 -7.69
C THR A 9 5.74 -23.23 -8.83
N ASP A 10 5.53 -22.53 -9.96
CA ASP A 10 6.43 -22.63 -11.12
C ASP A 10 7.84 -22.12 -10.82
N LEU A 11 7.97 -21.07 -9.97
CA LEU A 11 9.28 -20.50 -9.65
C LEU A 11 10.10 -21.32 -8.65
N ASN A 12 9.48 -21.82 -7.61
CA ASN A 12 10.19 -22.30 -6.43
C ASN A 12 10.19 -23.83 -6.28
N GLY A 13 9.43 -24.55 -7.08
CA GLY A 13 9.24 -25.97 -6.95
C GLY A 13 8.38 -26.37 -5.73
N GLU A 14 8.18 -27.67 -5.58
CA GLU A 14 7.41 -28.21 -4.44
C GLU A 14 8.16 -28.05 -3.12
N GLY A 15 7.43 -27.68 -2.06
CA GLY A 15 7.95 -27.60 -0.69
C GLY A 15 8.57 -26.25 -0.29
N SER A 16 8.63 -25.28 -1.20
CA SER A 16 9.16 -23.95 -0.88
C SER A 16 8.17 -23.07 -0.10
N TYR A 17 6.89 -23.37 -0.12
CA TYR A 17 5.85 -22.69 0.64
C TYR A 17 4.68 -23.63 0.96
N GLU A 18 3.94 -23.28 2.02
CA GLU A 18 2.68 -23.92 2.39
C GLU A 18 1.54 -22.91 2.30
N LEU A 19 0.49 -23.23 1.55
CA LEU A 19 -0.73 -22.44 1.51
C LEU A 19 -1.69 -22.89 2.59
N VAL A 20 -1.95 -22.02 3.57
CA VAL A 20 -3.01 -22.21 4.56
C VAL A 20 -4.15 -21.23 4.26
N VAL A 21 -5.30 -21.75 3.84
CA VAL A 21 -6.50 -20.93 3.63
C VAL A 21 -7.18 -20.69 4.97
N GLY A 22 -7.34 -19.42 5.35
CA GLY A 22 -7.94 -19.03 6.62
C GLY A 22 -8.43 -17.60 6.64
N ASP A 23 -8.93 -17.16 7.79
CA ASP A 23 -9.44 -15.81 8.01
C ASP A 23 -8.75 -15.21 9.25
N VAL A 24 -8.23 -13.99 9.14
CA VAL A 24 -7.57 -13.29 10.25
C VAL A 24 -8.49 -13.02 11.44
N ARG A 25 -9.81 -13.11 11.24
CA ARG A 25 -10.82 -13.02 12.30
C ARG A 25 -10.89 -14.27 13.17
N ASP A 26 -10.38 -15.41 12.68
CA ASP A 26 -10.31 -16.66 13.46
C ASP A 26 -8.97 -16.72 14.22
N ALA A 27 -9.01 -16.32 15.50
CA ALA A 27 -7.84 -16.28 16.35
C ALA A 27 -7.14 -17.65 16.45
N ALA A 28 -7.88 -18.74 16.55
CA ALA A 28 -7.30 -20.08 16.69
C ALA A 28 -6.53 -20.53 15.45
N GLN A 29 -7.01 -20.20 14.25
CA GLN A 29 -6.30 -20.46 13.01
C GLN A 29 -5.00 -19.65 12.93
N ILE A 30 -5.06 -18.37 13.32
CA ILE A 30 -3.88 -17.49 13.31
C ILE A 30 -2.84 -17.93 14.35
N GLU A 31 -3.26 -18.29 15.56
CA GLU A 31 -2.38 -18.85 16.59
C GLU A 31 -1.63 -20.11 16.09
N LYS A 32 -2.35 -21.02 15.43
CA LYS A 32 -1.76 -22.21 14.83
C LYS A 32 -0.74 -21.85 13.74
N ALA A 33 -1.06 -20.91 12.85
CA ALA A 33 -0.19 -20.50 11.76
C ALA A 33 1.06 -19.75 12.25
N ALA A 34 0.94 -18.95 13.31
CA ALA A 34 2.03 -18.15 13.86
C ALA A 34 2.95 -18.91 14.82
N LYS A 35 2.57 -20.11 15.28
CA LYS A 35 3.22 -20.85 16.38
C LYS A 35 4.74 -20.99 16.24
N ASP A 36 5.21 -21.28 15.04
CA ASP A 36 6.63 -21.52 14.76
C ASP A 36 7.24 -20.43 13.85
N ALA A 37 6.53 -19.34 13.61
CA ALA A 37 6.99 -18.28 12.75
C ALA A 37 8.20 -17.54 13.36
N ALA A 38 9.24 -17.32 12.56
CA ALA A 38 10.36 -16.43 12.90
C ALA A 38 10.07 -14.98 12.48
N ARG A 39 9.23 -14.80 11.44
CA ARG A 39 8.82 -13.50 10.90
C ARG A 39 7.34 -13.54 10.53
N ILE A 40 6.64 -12.46 10.76
CA ILE A 40 5.24 -12.28 10.37
C ILE A 40 5.16 -10.99 9.56
N LEU A 41 4.74 -11.10 8.30
CA LEU A 41 4.40 -9.97 7.45
C LEU A 41 2.88 -9.89 7.36
N HIS A 42 2.27 -8.96 8.12
CA HIS A 42 0.83 -8.84 8.21
C HIS A 42 0.28 -7.90 7.11
N LEU A 43 -0.12 -8.50 5.99
CA LEU A 43 -0.69 -7.83 4.82
C LEU A 43 -2.21 -8.02 4.69
N ALA A 44 -2.79 -8.96 5.43
CA ALA A 44 -4.21 -9.26 5.34
C ALA A 44 -5.05 -8.05 5.79
N ALA A 45 -5.90 -7.56 4.90
CA ALA A 45 -6.74 -6.40 5.16
C ALA A 45 -7.94 -6.32 4.20
N GLN A 46 -9.02 -5.67 4.64
CA GLN A 46 -9.95 -4.99 3.75
C GLN A 46 -9.27 -3.67 3.35
N VAL A 47 -9.17 -3.36 2.05
CA VAL A 47 -8.31 -2.28 1.54
C VAL A 47 -9.05 -1.13 0.85
N ALA A 48 -10.32 -1.31 0.50
CA ALA A 48 -11.11 -0.30 -0.21
C ALA A 48 -11.82 0.65 0.75
N VAL A 49 -11.55 1.95 0.64
CA VAL A 49 -12.22 2.98 1.44
C VAL A 49 -13.72 2.96 1.20
N THR A 50 -14.17 2.83 -0.05
CA THR A 50 -15.59 2.76 -0.44
C THR A 50 -16.32 1.60 0.24
N THR A 51 -15.71 0.40 0.25
CA THR A 51 -16.27 -0.77 0.94
C THR A 51 -16.35 -0.55 2.45
N SER A 52 -15.37 0.13 3.06
CA SER A 52 -15.40 0.40 4.50
C SER A 52 -16.58 1.30 4.91
N VAL A 53 -17.00 2.21 4.03
CA VAL A 53 -18.16 3.08 4.28
C VAL A 53 -19.47 2.31 4.20
N THR A 54 -19.58 1.33 3.30
CA THR A 54 -20.80 0.52 3.14
C THR A 54 -20.88 -0.61 4.16
N ASP A 55 -19.76 -1.19 4.57
CA ASP A 55 -19.69 -2.24 5.60
C ASP A 55 -18.55 -1.99 6.62
N PRO A 56 -18.73 -1.01 7.51
CA PRO A 56 -17.71 -0.64 8.51
C PRO A 56 -17.49 -1.75 9.55
N ARG A 57 -18.47 -2.62 9.77
CA ARG A 57 -18.32 -3.74 10.72
C ARG A 57 -17.32 -4.77 10.21
N THR A 58 -17.45 -5.20 8.97
CA THR A 58 -16.52 -6.15 8.36
C THR A 58 -15.12 -5.53 8.24
N ASP A 59 -15.02 -4.26 7.87
CA ASP A 59 -13.75 -3.52 7.84
C ASP A 59 -13.04 -3.55 9.20
N PHE A 60 -13.76 -3.21 10.29
CA PHE A 60 -13.21 -3.24 11.66
C PHE A 60 -12.76 -4.66 12.07
N GLN A 61 -13.59 -5.66 11.79
CA GLN A 61 -13.29 -7.05 12.15
C GLN A 61 -12.03 -7.57 11.45
N ILE A 62 -11.86 -7.25 10.17
CA ILE A 62 -10.70 -7.69 9.40
C ILE A 62 -9.46 -6.87 9.80
N ASN A 63 -9.54 -5.55 9.76
CA ASN A 63 -8.38 -4.69 9.90
C ASN A 63 -7.93 -4.49 11.35
N ALA A 64 -8.84 -4.17 12.27
CA ALA A 64 -8.49 -3.94 13.66
C ALA A 64 -8.41 -5.26 14.45
N MET A 65 -9.48 -6.06 14.44
CA MET A 65 -9.51 -7.31 15.19
C MET A 65 -8.56 -8.36 14.60
N GLY A 66 -8.48 -8.49 13.26
CA GLY A 66 -7.53 -9.40 12.62
C GLY A 66 -6.08 -9.05 12.92
N THR A 67 -5.73 -7.76 12.95
CA THR A 67 -4.40 -7.32 13.38
C THR A 67 -4.15 -7.66 14.86
N PHE A 68 -5.13 -7.41 15.74
CA PHE A 68 -5.04 -7.77 17.15
C PHE A 68 -4.84 -9.29 17.35
N ASN A 69 -5.62 -10.12 16.67
CA ASN A 69 -5.46 -11.58 16.72
C ASN A 69 -4.06 -12.02 16.28
N THR A 70 -3.51 -11.40 15.24
CA THR A 70 -2.16 -11.74 14.77
C THR A 70 -1.06 -11.29 15.73
N LEU A 71 -1.24 -10.14 16.37
CA LEU A 71 -0.33 -9.66 17.43
C LEU A 71 -0.37 -10.56 18.65
N GLU A 72 -1.55 -10.96 19.10
CA GLU A 72 -1.69 -11.89 20.24
C GLU A 72 -1.07 -13.25 19.91
N ALA A 73 -1.32 -13.79 18.71
CA ALA A 73 -0.68 -15.02 18.27
C ALA A 73 0.86 -14.91 18.29
N ALA A 74 1.41 -13.80 17.82
CA ALA A 74 2.85 -13.53 17.88
C ALA A 74 3.36 -13.49 19.32
N ARG A 75 2.66 -12.78 20.22
CA ARG A 75 3.02 -12.61 21.62
C ARG A 75 2.99 -13.93 22.39
N ILE A 76 1.89 -14.70 22.28
CA ILE A 76 1.72 -15.95 23.04
C ILE A 76 2.54 -17.11 22.47
N SER A 77 3.05 -17.03 21.26
CA SER A 77 3.94 -18.06 20.68
C SER A 77 5.20 -18.28 21.51
N GLY A 78 5.61 -17.30 22.31
CA GLY A 78 6.84 -17.32 23.11
C GLY A 78 8.13 -17.22 22.28
N ARG A 79 8.04 -17.15 20.95
CA ARG A 79 9.19 -17.05 20.04
C ARG A 79 9.57 -15.63 19.68
N GLN A 80 8.72 -14.65 20.01
CA GLN A 80 8.89 -13.24 19.65
C GLN A 80 9.25 -13.05 18.18
N PRO A 81 8.39 -13.48 17.22
CA PRO A 81 8.68 -13.32 15.81
C PRO A 81 8.83 -11.84 15.45
N ALA A 82 9.70 -11.52 14.51
CA ALA A 82 9.75 -10.18 13.92
C ALA A 82 8.43 -9.89 13.22
N PHE A 83 7.73 -8.83 13.62
CA PHE A 83 6.38 -8.50 13.15
C PHE A 83 6.39 -7.22 12.33
N LEU A 84 5.91 -7.27 11.11
CA LEU A 84 5.84 -6.11 10.23
C LEU A 84 4.41 -5.89 9.75
N TYR A 85 3.90 -4.67 9.98
CA TYR A 85 2.53 -4.29 9.68
C TYR A 85 2.43 -3.34 8.51
N ALA A 86 1.67 -3.72 7.49
CA ALA A 86 1.29 -2.84 6.39
C ALA A 86 0.15 -1.90 6.83
N SER A 87 0.50 -0.74 7.36
CA SER A 87 -0.41 0.38 7.61
C SER A 87 -0.62 1.21 6.34
N THR A 88 -1.17 2.38 6.44
CA THR A 88 -1.56 3.23 5.30
C THR A 88 -1.33 4.71 5.58
N ASN A 89 -1.12 5.50 4.54
CA ASN A 89 -1.12 6.96 4.61
C ASN A 89 -2.48 7.55 5.01
N LYS A 90 -3.56 6.78 4.89
CA LYS A 90 -4.92 7.24 5.27
C LYS A 90 -5.08 7.46 6.78
N VAL A 91 -4.10 7.05 7.60
CA VAL A 91 -4.08 7.41 9.04
C VAL A 91 -3.83 8.90 9.27
N TYR A 92 -3.31 9.63 8.28
CA TYR A 92 -3.12 11.09 8.35
C TYR A 92 -4.37 11.88 7.95
N GLY A 93 -5.44 11.22 7.53
CA GLY A 93 -6.70 11.85 7.15
C GLY A 93 -6.60 12.79 5.94
N GLY A 94 -7.37 13.85 5.95
CA GLY A 94 -7.40 14.86 4.89
C GLY A 94 -6.20 15.80 4.88
N MET A 95 -5.48 15.90 6.01
CA MET A 95 -4.38 16.84 6.23
C MET A 95 -4.82 18.31 5.96
N GLU A 96 -6.02 18.67 6.40
CA GLU A 96 -6.65 19.99 6.16
C GLU A 96 -5.85 21.16 6.76
N ASN A 97 -4.99 20.86 7.72
CA ASN A 97 -4.06 21.80 8.33
C ASN A 97 -2.84 22.13 7.44
N VAL A 98 -2.65 21.43 6.34
CA VAL A 98 -1.52 21.59 5.42
C VAL A 98 -1.97 22.36 4.19
N ARG A 99 -1.31 23.49 3.94
CA ARG A 99 -1.62 24.32 2.78
C ARG A 99 -1.20 23.65 1.47
N VAL A 100 -2.14 23.58 0.53
CA VAL A 100 -1.95 23.05 -0.82
C VAL A 100 -1.97 24.20 -1.82
N VAL A 101 -1.12 24.13 -2.83
CA VAL A 101 -1.10 25.04 -3.98
C VAL A 101 -1.43 24.28 -5.25
N GLU A 102 -2.24 24.91 -6.09
CA GLU A 102 -2.53 24.39 -7.43
C GLU A 102 -1.48 24.89 -8.42
N LYS A 103 -0.96 23.99 -9.24
CA LYS A 103 -0.09 24.25 -10.38
C LYS A 103 -0.81 23.85 -11.70
N GLU A 104 -0.15 24.02 -12.81
CA GLU A 104 -0.73 23.74 -14.13
C GLU A 104 -1.24 22.30 -14.26
N THR A 105 -0.42 21.30 -13.90
CA THR A 105 -0.71 19.86 -14.07
C THR A 105 -0.92 19.12 -12.75
N ARG A 106 -0.70 19.75 -11.61
CA ARG A 106 -0.72 19.09 -10.30
C ARG A 106 -1.05 20.02 -9.13
N TYR A 107 -1.46 19.41 -8.03
CA TYR A 107 -1.38 20.05 -6.72
C TYR A 107 -0.02 19.78 -6.07
N ASP A 108 0.38 20.62 -5.10
CA ASP A 108 1.60 20.44 -4.33
C ASP A 108 1.44 21.00 -2.91
N TYR A 109 2.24 20.52 -1.97
CA TYR A 109 2.34 21.13 -0.66
C TYR A 109 3.07 22.47 -0.73
N ALA A 110 2.53 23.49 -0.05
CA ALA A 110 3.18 24.78 0.04
C ALA A 110 4.34 24.79 1.06
N ASP A 111 4.14 24.06 2.17
CA ASP A 111 4.99 24.19 3.35
C ASP A 111 5.68 22.87 3.76
N LEU A 112 5.46 21.78 3.01
CA LEU A 112 6.09 20.47 3.24
C LEU A 112 6.95 20.06 2.03
N PRO A 113 8.14 20.63 1.86
CA PRO A 113 8.96 20.39 0.67
C PRO A 113 9.37 18.93 0.51
N GLU A 114 9.49 18.18 1.60
CA GLU A 114 9.85 16.76 1.58
C GLU A 114 8.64 15.83 1.68
N GLY A 115 7.44 16.36 1.91
CA GLY A 115 6.23 15.59 2.16
C GLY A 115 5.84 15.47 3.63
N ALA A 116 4.83 14.65 3.92
CA ALA A 116 4.33 14.39 5.26
C ALA A 116 5.25 13.44 6.01
N SER A 117 5.79 13.85 7.16
CA SER A 117 6.59 13.00 8.04
C SER A 117 5.72 12.14 8.96
N GLU A 118 6.33 11.19 9.67
CA GLU A 118 5.66 10.35 10.67
C GLU A 118 5.16 11.15 11.88
N ASP A 119 5.64 12.37 12.08
CA ASP A 119 5.21 13.29 13.13
C ASP A 119 3.93 14.06 12.77
N GLN A 120 3.45 13.94 11.53
CA GLN A 120 2.17 14.51 11.12
C GLN A 120 1.04 13.98 12.00
N LEU A 121 0.11 14.87 12.38
CA LEU A 121 -1.07 14.53 13.18
C LEU A 121 -1.83 13.36 12.54
N LEU A 122 -2.23 12.41 13.37
CA LEU A 122 -3.14 11.35 12.96
C LEU A 122 -4.58 11.88 13.05
N ASP A 123 -5.28 11.83 11.94
CA ASP A 123 -6.67 12.25 11.82
C ASP A 123 -7.42 11.23 10.97
N PHE A 124 -7.78 10.10 11.58
CA PHE A 124 -8.38 8.97 10.87
C PHE A 124 -9.66 9.39 10.17
N HIS A 125 -9.62 9.40 8.85
CA HIS A 125 -10.76 9.67 8.00
C HIS A 125 -11.22 8.39 7.34
N SER A 126 -12.53 8.11 7.33
CA SER A 126 -13.17 6.85 6.94
C SER A 126 -13.00 5.71 7.96
N PRO A 127 -13.94 4.73 7.95
CA PRO A 127 -13.79 3.50 8.74
C PRO A 127 -12.50 2.75 8.45
N TYR A 128 -12.06 2.71 7.18
CA TYR A 128 -10.77 2.13 6.78
C TYR A 128 -9.58 2.81 7.48
N GLY A 129 -9.54 4.16 7.48
CA GLY A 129 -8.50 4.90 8.19
C GLY A 129 -8.50 4.61 9.69
N CYS A 130 -9.69 4.53 10.31
CA CYS A 130 -9.85 4.20 11.72
C CYS A 130 -9.36 2.78 12.03
N SER A 131 -9.78 1.78 11.28
CA SER A 131 -9.44 0.38 11.54
C SER A 131 -7.95 0.09 11.31
N LYS A 132 -7.37 0.64 10.24
CA LYS A 132 -5.93 0.54 9.97
C LYS A 132 -5.10 1.31 10.99
N GLY A 133 -5.57 2.51 11.41
CA GLY A 133 -4.93 3.31 12.43
C GLY A 133 -4.97 2.66 13.82
N CYS A 134 -6.04 1.95 14.15
CA CYS A 134 -6.12 1.12 15.33
C CYS A 134 -4.99 0.07 15.33
N GLY A 135 -4.85 -0.71 14.25
CA GLY A 135 -3.78 -1.69 14.11
C GLY A 135 -2.38 -1.05 14.18
N ASP A 136 -2.17 0.09 13.51
CA ASP A 136 -0.93 0.87 13.53
C ASP A 136 -0.47 1.17 14.97
N GLN A 137 -1.38 1.65 15.82
CA GLN A 137 -1.05 1.99 17.21
C GLN A 137 -0.86 0.75 18.09
N TYR A 138 -1.67 -0.30 17.91
CA TYR A 138 -1.48 -1.55 18.62
C TYR A 138 -0.12 -2.19 18.32
N VAL A 139 0.29 -2.25 17.06
CA VAL A 139 1.61 -2.81 16.67
C VAL A 139 2.75 -2.05 17.33
N ARG A 140 2.68 -0.71 17.34
CA ARG A 140 3.67 0.12 18.03
C ARG A 140 3.68 -0.13 19.54
N ASP A 141 2.53 -0.27 20.16
CA ASP A 141 2.41 -0.42 21.60
C ASP A 141 2.86 -1.82 22.07
N TYR A 142 2.64 -2.85 21.25
CA TYR A 142 3.16 -4.19 21.54
C TYR A 142 4.69 -4.25 21.61
N ALA A 143 5.38 -3.43 20.83
CA ALA A 143 6.83 -3.26 20.98
C ALA A 143 7.21 -2.63 22.32
N ARG A 144 6.40 -1.67 22.80
CA ARG A 144 6.67 -0.93 24.05
C ARG A 144 6.37 -1.75 25.29
N ILE A 145 5.23 -2.45 25.30
CA ILE A 145 4.71 -3.14 26.49
C ILE A 145 5.20 -4.58 26.57
N TYR A 146 5.24 -5.28 25.45
CA TYR A 146 5.57 -6.72 25.40
C TYR A 146 6.93 -7.01 24.78
N ASP A 147 7.69 -5.98 24.44
CA ASP A 147 9.00 -6.11 23.78
C ASP A 147 8.95 -6.85 22.43
N LEU A 148 7.75 -7.00 21.83
CA LEU A 148 7.61 -7.65 20.53
C LEU A 148 8.41 -6.88 19.48
N PRO A 149 9.31 -7.53 18.72
CA PRO A 149 10.10 -6.86 17.69
C PRO A 149 9.21 -6.51 16.47
N SER A 150 8.44 -5.43 16.59
CA SER A 150 7.43 -5.02 15.58
C SER A 150 7.75 -3.66 14.98
N VAL A 151 7.35 -3.49 13.71
CA VAL A 151 7.52 -2.27 12.91
C VAL A 151 6.25 -1.98 12.13
N VAL A 152 5.91 -0.70 11.97
CA VAL A 152 4.77 -0.21 11.19
C VAL A 152 5.27 0.48 9.92
N PHE A 153 4.73 0.08 8.76
CA PHE A 153 4.91 0.76 7.49
C PHE A 153 3.61 1.48 7.10
N ARG A 154 3.60 2.81 7.16
CA ARG A 154 2.53 3.65 6.59
C ARG A 154 2.79 3.81 5.12
N GLN A 155 2.15 2.95 4.33
CA GLN A 155 2.38 2.87 2.91
C GLN A 155 1.57 3.90 2.14
N SER A 156 2.18 4.47 1.10
CA SER A 156 1.52 5.29 0.10
C SER A 156 1.00 4.43 -1.06
N CYS A 157 1.01 4.92 -2.29
CA CYS A 157 0.51 4.20 -3.45
C CYS A 157 1.53 3.17 -3.95
N ILE A 158 1.30 1.92 -3.62
CA ILE A 158 2.12 0.82 -4.11
C ILE A 158 1.58 0.31 -5.44
N TYR A 159 2.45 0.07 -6.41
CA TYR A 159 2.08 -0.48 -7.71
C TYR A 159 3.16 -1.41 -8.25
N GLY A 160 2.82 -2.24 -9.23
CA GLY A 160 3.80 -3.10 -9.87
C GLY A 160 3.20 -4.32 -10.53
N ARG A 161 4.10 -5.20 -10.98
CA ARG A 161 3.73 -6.45 -11.63
C ARG A 161 2.84 -7.30 -10.72
N ARG A 162 1.95 -8.08 -11.31
CA ARG A 162 0.98 -8.96 -10.62
C ARG A 162 -0.06 -8.26 -9.74
N GLN A 163 -0.20 -6.95 -9.89
CA GLN A 163 -1.30 -6.21 -9.29
C GLN A 163 -2.51 -6.24 -10.22
N PHE A 164 -3.59 -6.88 -9.77
CA PHE A 164 -4.86 -6.93 -10.48
C PHE A 164 -5.73 -5.75 -10.02
N GLY A 165 -5.33 -4.54 -10.43
CA GLY A 165 -6.01 -3.29 -10.09
C GLY A 165 -7.45 -3.28 -10.59
N VAL A 166 -8.32 -2.66 -9.81
CA VAL A 166 -9.73 -2.38 -10.13
C VAL A 166 -10.01 -0.91 -9.90
N GLU A 167 -11.14 -0.40 -10.39
CA GLU A 167 -11.46 1.03 -10.35
C GLU A 167 -11.31 1.68 -8.96
N ASP A 168 -11.65 0.93 -7.91
CA ASP A 168 -11.59 1.43 -6.52
C ASP A 168 -10.28 1.12 -5.80
N GLN A 169 -9.39 0.33 -6.40
CA GLN A 169 -8.17 -0.12 -5.74
C GLN A 169 -7.01 -0.33 -6.70
N GLY A 170 -5.89 0.40 -6.44
CA GLY A 170 -4.67 0.29 -7.25
C GLY A 170 -4.79 1.03 -8.58
N TRP A 171 -5.06 2.34 -8.53
CA TRP A 171 -5.36 3.19 -9.68
C TRP A 171 -4.29 3.14 -10.78
N VAL A 172 -3.00 3.05 -10.45
CA VAL A 172 -1.92 2.95 -11.46
C VAL A 172 -2.10 1.69 -12.29
N ALA A 173 -2.27 0.54 -11.63
CA ALA A 173 -2.49 -0.73 -12.32
C ALA A 173 -3.84 -0.75 -13.05
N TRP A 174 -4.88 -0.18 -12.44
CA TRP A 174 -6.20 -0.10 -13.07
C TRP A 174 -6.16 0.67 -14.38
N PHE A 175 -5.53 1.83 -14.44
CA PHE A 175 -5.48 2.63 -15.67
C PHE A 175 -4.70 1.92 -16.79
N VAL A 176 -3.60 1.26 -16.46
CA VAL A 176 -2.84 0.43 -17.42
C VAL A 176 -3.70 -0.73 -17.93
N ILE A 177 -4.35 -1.47 -17.03
CA ILE A 177 -5.20 -2.61 -17.39
C ILE A 177 -6.39 -2.13 -18.24
N ALA A 178 -7.06 -1.06 -17.83
CA ALA A 178 -8.22 -0.52 -18.54
C ALA A 178 -7.85 -0.05 -19.95
N ALA A 179 -6.74 0.67 -20.12
CA ALA A 179 -6.25 1.11 -21.41
C ALA A 179 -5.95 -0.05 -22.35
N LEU A 180 -5.26 -1.10 -21.85
CA LEU A 180 -4.89 -2.29 -22.65
C LEU A 180 -6.07 -3.22 -22.95
N THR A 181 -7.11 -3.20 -22.11
CA THR A 181 -8.30 -4.06 -22.28
C THR A 181 -9.50 -3.31 -22.88
N GLY A 182 -9.35 -2.03 -23.23
CA GLY A 182 -10.41 -1.21 -23.80
C GLY A 182 -11.56 -0.89 -22.83
N LYS A 183 -11.36 -0.99 -21.54
CA LYS A 183 -12.34 -0.63 -20.51
C LYS A 183 -12.42 0.89 -20.36
N PRO A 184 -13.58 1.44 -19.98
CA PRO A 184 -13.71 2.88 -19.72
C PRO A 184 -12.85 3.27 -18.50
N ILE A 185 -12.25 4.48 -18.59
CA ILE A 185 -11.50 5.08 -17.50
C ILE A 185 -12.26 6.29 -16.99
N SER A 186 -12.59 6.27 -15.68
CA SER A 186 -13.20 7.41 -14.98
C SER A 186 -12.16 8.04 -14.06
N ILE A 187 -11.97 9.35 -14.19
CA ILE A 187 -11.10 10.15 -13.33
C ILE A 187 -11.99 10.90 -12.36
N TYR A 188 -11.84 10.59 -11.08
CA TYR A 188 -12.60 11.25 -10.02
C TYR A 188 -11.86 12.52 -9.58
N GLY A 189 -12.56 13.68 -9.64
CA GLY A 189 -11.97 15.00 -9.46
C GLY A 189 -11.41 15.56 -10.76
N ASP A 190 -10.43 16.44 -10.66
CA ASP A 190 -9.87 17.17 -11.82
C ASP A 190 -8.60 16.52 -12.42
N GLY A 191 -8.12 15.43 -11.84
CA GLY A 191 -6.93 14.72 -12.30
C GLY A 191 -5.58 15.34 -11.90
N LYS A 192 -5.58 16.44 -11.17
CA LYS A 192 -4.38 17.12 -10.64
C LYS A 192 -3.93 16.56 -9.28
N GLN A 193 -4.70 15.67 -8.68
CA GLN A 193 -4.33 15.04 -7.41
C GLN A 193 -2.97 14.38 -7.51
N VAL A 194 -2.11 14.60 -6.52
CA VAL A 194 -0.74 14.06 -6.51
C VAL A 194 -0.60 12.94 -5.51
N ARG A 195 0.07 11.90 -5.94
CA ARG A 195 0.53 10.79 -5.10
C ARG A 195 2.00 10.52 -5.34
N ASP A 196 2.70 10.14 -4.29
CA ASP A 196 3.98 9.46 -4.42
C ASP A 196 3.70 7.98 -4.66
N ILE A 197 4.30 7.42 -5.69
CA ILE A 197 4.08 6.03 -6.09
C ILE A 197 5.36 5.22 -5.91
N LEU A 198 5.23 4.02 -5.37
CA LEU A 198 6.34 3.13 -5.07
C LEU A 198 6.18 1.81 -5.81
N PHE A 199 7.22 1.44 -6.57
CA PHE A 199 7.22 0.16 -7.26
C PHE A 199 7.34 -1.00 -6.27
N VAL A 200 6.68 -2.12 -6.56
CA VAL A 200 6.55 -3.24 -5.61
C VAL A 200 7.88 -3.86 -5.21
N ASP A 201 8.87 -3.88 -6.10
CA ASP A 201 10.20 -4.43 -5.80
C ASP A 201 10.91 -3.59 -4.73
N ASP A 202 10.81 -2.26 -4.80
CA ASP A 202 11.33 -1.35 -3.77
C ASP A 202 10.60 -1.54 -2.42
N LEU A 203 9.30 -1.87 -2.43
CA LEU A 203 8.59 -2.22 -1.20
C LEU A 203 9.12 -3.54 -0.60
N CYS A 204 9.38 -4.55 -1.43
CA CYS A 204 9.98 -5.81 -0.97
C CYS A 204 11.35 -5.57 -0.32
N ASP A 205 12.18 -4.74 -0.94
CA ASP A 205 13.47 -4.34 -0.37
C ASP A 205 13.31 -3.61 0.98
N ALA A 206 12.28 -2.74 1.12
CA ALA A 206 11.99 -2.09 2.39
C ALA A 206 11.59 -3.10 3.48
N TYR A 207 10.79 -4.12 3.16
CA TYR A 207 10.43 -5.19 4.09
C TYR A 207 11.67 -5.97 4.52
N ASP A 208 12.53 -6.36 3.59
CA ASP A 208 13.75 -7.08 3.91
C ASP A 208 14.70 -6.23 4.76
N ALA A 209 14.89 -4.96 4.43
CA ALA A 209 15.69 -4.03 5.21
C ALA A 209 15.17 -3.89 6.66
N ALA A 210 13.85 -3.80 6.86
CA ALA A 210 13.26 -3.75 8.19
C ALA A 210 13.47 -5.05 8.98
N PHE A 211 13.32 -6.21 8.36
CA PHE A 211 13.57 -7.50 9.00
C PHE A 211 15.04 -7.71 9.36
N GLN A 212 15.96 -7.27 8.50
CA GLN A 212 17.40 -7.34 8.77
C GLN A 212 17.82 -6.44 9.94
N ASN A 213 17.17 -5.28 10.07
CA ASN A 213 17.47 -4.28 11.11
C ASN A 213 16.49 -4.32 12.29
N ILE A 214 15.68 -5.37 12.44
CA ILE A 214 14.53 -5.40 13.37
C ILE A 214 14.90 -5.05 14.82
N SER A 215 16.05 -5.47 15.31
CA SER A 215 16.53 -5.16 16.66
C SER A 215 16.79 -3.67 16.90
N GLN A 216 17.13 -2.94 15.84
CA GLN A 216 17.43 -1.51 15.89
C GLN A 216 16.19 -0.64 15.65
N VAL A 217 15.20 -1.19 14.90
CA VAL A 217 14.02 -0.43 14.46
C VAL A 217 12.72 -0.87 15.10
N LYS A 218 12.75 -1.81 16.06
CA LYS A 218 11.53 -2.24 16.75
C LYS A 218 10.79 -1.06 17.40
N GLY A 219 9.47 -1.06 17.30
CA GLY A 219 8.60 0.00 17.78
C GLY A 219 8.60 1.26 16.91
N GLN A 220 9.35 1.26 15.82
CA GLN A 220 9.36 2.39 14.89
C GLN A 220 8.19 2.32 13.91
N ILE A 221 7.80 3.51 13.46
CA ILE A 221 6.86 3.72 12.37
C ILE A 221 7.64 4.39 11.24
N PHE A 222 7.44 3.93 10.02
CA PHE A 222 8.04 4.50 8.83
C PHE A 222 6.99 4.82 7.78
N ASN A 223 7.10 5.98 7.17
CA ASN A 223 6.46 6.23 5.88
C ASN A 223 7.22 5.48 4.79
N ILE A 224 6.51 4.68 4.01
CA ILE A 224 7.05 3.93 2.88
C ILE A 224 6.26 4.30 1.63
N GLY A 225 6.92 4.99 0.72
CA GLY A 225 6.35 5.49 -0.51
C GLY A 225 7.44 5.89 -1.49
N GLY A 226 7.05 6.47 -2.62
CA GLY A 226 8.00 6.94 -3.63
C GLY A 226 8.78 8.18 -3.19
N GLY A 227 8.28 8.87 -2.16
CA GLY A 227 8.85 10.12 -1.69
C GLY A 227 8.75 11.25 -2.72
N ARG A 228 9.43 12.35 -2.47
CA ARG A 228 9.35 13.54 -3.32
C ARG A 228 9.76 13.32 -4.77
N LYS A 229 10.69 12.41 -5.04
CA LYS A 229 11.19 12.14 -6.40
C LYS A 229 10.19 11.37 -7.25
N ASN A 230 9.46 10.45 -6.66
CA ASN A 230 8.53 9.56 -7.37
C ASN A 230 7.08 10.01 -7.19
N THR A 231 6.82 11.30 -7.45
CA THR A 231 5.46 11.87 -7.42
C THR A 231 4.90 12.04 -8.81
N ILE A 232 3.58 11.84 -8.95
CA ILE A 232 2.88 12.03 -10.20
C ILE A 232 1.45 12.51 -9.94
N SER A 233 0.91 13.37 -10.80
CA SER A 233 -0.53 13.64 -10.78
C SER A 233 -1.30 12.47 -11.39
N VAL A 234 -2.46 12.19 -10.78
CA VAL A 234 -3.28 11.00 -11.10
C VAL A 234 -3.62 10.93 -12.59
N TRP A 235 -3.76 12.08 -13.26
CA TRP A 235 -4.11 12.06 -14.68
C TRP A 235 -3.24 12.95 -15.57
N HIS A 236 -3.05 14.22 -15.24
CA HIS A 236 -2.40 15.15 -16.16
C HIS A 236 -0.95 14.79 -16.51
N GLU A 237 -0.23 14.15 -15.59
CA GLU A 237 1.13 13.68 -15.82
C GLU A 237 1.19 12.19 -16.13
N PHE A 238 0.24 11.39 -15.63
CA PHE A 238 0.17 9.96 -15.91
C PHE A 238 -0.28 9.67 -17.35
N LYS A 239 -1.31 10.40 -17.85
CA LYS A 239 -1.88 10.19 -19.19
C LYS A 239 -0.82 10.24 -20.31
N PRO A 240 0.06 11.26 -20.40
CA PRO A 240 1.09 11.31 -21.44
C PRO A 240 2.02 10.10 -21.46
N ILE A 241 2.38 9.56 -20.29
CA ILE A 241 3.20 8.35 -20.18
C ILE A 241 2.43 7.15 -20.75
N LEU A 242 1.17 6.99 -20.34
CA LEU A 242 0.33 5.88 -20.78
C LEU A 242 0.05 5.92 -22.28
N GLU A 243 -0.24 7.11 -22.84
CA GLU A 243 -0.48 7.28 -24.28
C GLU A 243 0.77 6.99 -25.12
N ARG A 244 1.95 7.41 -24.66
CA ARG A 244 3.23 7.08 -25.30
C ARG A 244 3.47 5.57 -25.34
N LEU A 245 3.22 4.87 -24.23
CA LEU A 245 3.38 3.40 -24.16
C LEU A 245 2.33 2.64 -24.99
N LEU A 246 1.10 3.15 -25.04
CA LEU A 246 0.02 2.57 -25.81
C LEU A 246 0.17 2.81 -27.33
N GLY A 247 0.84 3.90 -27.69
CA GLY A 247 0.94 4.38 -29.08
C GLY A 247 -0.36 5.01 -29.61
N GLY A 248 -1.22 5.54 -28.72
CA GLY A 248 -2.51 6.11 -29.10
C GLY A 248 -3.18 6.85 -27.95
N GLU A 249 -4.29 7.51 -28.25
CA GLU A 249 -5.05 8.30 -27.28
C GLU A 249 -5.82 7.41 -26.30
N VAL A 250 -5.83 7.78 -25.01
CA VAL A 250 -6.58 7.12 -23.94
C VAL A 250 -7.90 7.86 -23.69
N LYS A 251 -9.01 7.19 -24.01
CA LYS A 251 -10.36 7.72 -23.74
C LYS A 251 -10.67 7.66 -22.26
N HIS A 252 -11.17 8.77 -21.71
CA HIS A 252 -11.53 8.89 -20.30
C HIS A 252 -12.69 9.88 -20.11
N THR A 253 -13.27 9.83 -18.91
CA THR A 253 -14.30 10.77 -18.45
C THR A 253 -13.90 11.32 -17.09
N PHE A 254 -14.38 12.51 -16.75
CA PHE A 254 -14.23 13.07 -15.40
C PHE A 254 -15.53 12.88 -14.62
N GLY A 255 -15.40 12.56 -13.34
CA GLY A 255 -16.49 12.47 -12.37
C GLY A 255 -16.23 13.36 -11.15
N ASP A 256 -17.19 13.39 -10.24
CA ASP A 256 -17.07 14.15 -8.99
C ASP A 256 -15.94 13.65 -8.10
N TRP A 257 -15.43 14.51 -7.22
CA TRP A 257 -14.45 14.13 -6.20
C TRP A 257 -14.99 13.04 -5.29
N ARG A 258 -14.17 12.04 -5.02
CA ARG A 258 -14.52 11.01 -4.02
C ARG A 258 -14.47 11.61 -2.61
N PRO A 259 -15.43 11.31 -1.72
CA PRO A 259 -15.36 11.74 -0.34
C PRO A 259 -14.06 11.30 0.34
N GLY A 260 -13.38 12.24 1.02
CA GLY A 260 -12.13 11.96 1.73
C GLY A 260 -10.90 11.77 0.81
N ASP A 261 -11.00 12.11 -0.47
CA ASP A 261 -9.82 12.12 -1.33
C ASP A 261 -8.96 13.36 -1.06
N GLN A 262 -7.64 13.15 -1.01
CA GLN A 262 -6.67 14.20 -0.73
C GLN A 262 -6.18 14.82 -2.03
N PRO A 263 -6.11 16.17 -2.16
CA PRO A 263 -5.46 16.79 -3.31
C PRO A 263 -4.00 16.37 -3.47
N VAL A 264 -3.28 16.21 -2.35
CA VAL A 264 -1.88 15.78 -2.33
C VAL A 264 -1.66 14.77 -1.22
N PHE A 265 -0.92 13.71 -1.51
CA PHE A 265 -0.18 12.97 -0.50
C PHE A 265 1.20 12.60 -1.02
N ILE A 266 2.23 13.01 -0.29
CA ILE A 266 3.64 12.72 -0.56
C ILE A 266 4.27 12.31 0.78
N SER A 267 4.86 11.14 0.83
CA SER A 267 5.58 10.63 2.01
C SER A 267 6.93 11.31 2.16
N ASP A 268 7.25 11.81 3.34
CA ASP A 268 8.63 12.04 3.72
C ASP A 268 9.26 10.71 4.15
N ILE A 269 10.11 10.16 3.31
CA ILE A 269 10.75 8.85 3.51
C ILE A 269 12.14 8.95 4.16
N ARG A 270 12.61 10.14 4.52
CA ARG A 270 13.97 10.35 5.05
C ARG A 270 14.27 9.56 6.32
N LYS A 271 13.26 9.26 7.13
CA LYS A 271 13.44 8.38 8.30
C LYS A 271 13.76 6.95 7.88
N ALA A 272 13.03 6.40 6.92
CA ALA A 272 13.32 5.07 6.36
C ALA A 272 14.70 5.03 5.72
N GLN A 273 15.07 6.04 4.94
CA GLN A 273 16.41 6.15 4.35
C GLN A 273 17.52 6.06 5.39
N ARG A 274 17.40 6.80 6.49
CA ARG A 274 18.45 6.82 7.54
C ARG A 274 18.50 5.56 8.39
N MET A 275 17.35 4.98 8.73
CA MET A 275 17.29 3.90 9.72
C MET A 275 17.29 2.52 9.09
N LEU A 276 16.83 2.39 7.85
CA LEU A 276 16.78 1.13 7.12
C LEU A 276 17.86 1.03 6.02
N ASP A 277 18.59 2.12 5.75
CA ASP A 277 19.51 2.22 4.61
C ASP A 277 18.80 1.87 3.28
N TRP A 278 17.56 2.35 3.14
CA TRP A 278 16.68 2.04 2.02
C TRP A 278 16.25 3.30 1.28
N THR A 279 16.25 3.22 -0.04
CA THR A 279 15.78 4.28 -0.94
C THR A 279 15.13 3.65 -2.17
N PRO A 280 13.98 4.16 -2.65
CA PRO A 280 13.40 3.71 -3.90
C PRO A 280 14.39 3.83 -5.05
N ARG A 281 14.50 2.78 -5.87
CA ARG A 281 15.43 2.71 -7.02
C ARG A 281 14.72 2.85 -8.35
N VAL A 282 13.47 2.39 -8.43
CA VAL A 282 12.65 2.44 -9.64
C VAL A 282 11.97 3.79 -9.72
N ASP A 283 12.21 4.53 -10.80
CA ASP A 283 11.54 5.80 -11.03
C ASP A 283 10.12 5.63 -11.61
N VAL A 284 9.38 6.74 -11.67
CA VAL A 284 7.97 6.73 -12.10
C VAL A 284 7.81 6.19 -13.52
N GLU A 285 8.62 6.64 -14.47
CA GLU A 285 8.48 6.22 -15.88
C GLU A 285 8.89 4.77 -16.08
N GLU A 286 10.00 4.36 -15.48
CA GLU A 286 10.49 2.99 -15.50
C GLU A 286 9.43 2.03 -14.93
N GLY A 287 8.92 2.29 -13.73
CA GLY A 287 7.97 1.42 -13.08
C GLY A 287 6.63 1.33 -13.80
N ILE A 288 6.11 2.45 -14.34
CA ILE A 288 4.88 2.42 -15.18
C ILE A 288 5.13 1.63 -16.46
N SER A 289 6.30 1.78 -17.09
CA SER A 289 6.68 1.02 -18.28
C SER A 289 6.76 -0.48 -18.00
N GLU A 290 7.40 -0.87 -16.90
CA GLU A 290 7.48 -2.29 -16.50
C GLU A 290 6.09 -2.89 -16.24
N LEU A 291 5.23 -2.17 -15.52
CA LEU A 291 3.85 -2.60 -15.28
C LEU A 291 3.09 -2.73 -16.61
N PHE A 292 3.22 -1.75 -17.50
CA PHE A 292 2.55 -1.76 -18.81
C PHE A 292 2.95 -2.99 -19.63
N HIS A 293 4.23 -3.28 -19.77
CA HIS A 293 4.73 -4.43 -20.52
C HIS A 293 4.28 -5.73 -19.86
N TRP A 294 4.36 -5.82 -18.52
CA TRP A 294 3.87 -7.00 -17.82
C TRP A 294 2.38 -7.26 -18.08
N VAL A 295 1.51 -6.23 -18.01
CA VAL A 295 0.08 -6.39 -18.31
C VAL A 295 -0.13 -6.78 -19.76
N LYS A 296 0.59 -6.15 -20.70
CA LYS A 296 0.51 -6.43 -22.14
C LYS A 296 0.88 -7.89 -22.47
N ASP A 297 1.94 -8.39 -21.85
CA ASP A 297 2.43 -9.77 -22.07
C ASP A 297 1.53 -10.82 -21.39
N ASN A 298 0.70 -10.39 -20.42
CA ASN A 298 -0.19 -11.24 -19.65
C ASN A 298 -1.67 -10.88 -19.82
N LEU A 299 -2.08 -10.35 -20.97
CA LEU A 299 -3.46 -9.89 -21.23
C LEU A 299 -4.53 -10.96 -20.94
N SER A 300 -4.22 -12.24 -21.19
CA SER A 300 -5.13 -13.35 -20.90
C SER A 300 -5.55 -13.43 -19.42
N LEU A 301 -4.74 -12.92 -18.50
CA LEU A 301 -5.08 -12.86 -17.07
C LEU A 301 -6.15 -11.83 -16.74
N PHE A 302 -6.41 -10.86 -17.62
CA PHE A 302 -7.34 -9.74 -17.43
C PHE A 302 -8.59 -9.83 -18.30
N GLN A 303 -8.62 -10.78 -19.23
CA GLN A 303 -9.81 -11.10 -20.01
C GLN A 303 -10.68 -12.03 -19.15
N THR A 304 -11.88 -11.56 -18.77
CA THR A 304 -12.88 -12.45 -18.17
C THR A 304 -13.37 -13.40 -19.23
N PRO A 305 -13.47 -14.73 -18.98
CA PRO A 305 -14.11 -15.66 -19.92
C PRO A 305 -15.58 -15.28 -20.14
#